data_20f68bf1051437d56fdf767288ec55c4
#
_entry.id   20f68bf1051437d56fdf767288ec55c4
#
_cell.length_a   1.000
_cell.length_b   1.000
_cell.length_c   1.000
_cell.angle_alpha   90.00
_cell.angle_beta   90.00
_cell.angle_gamma   90.00
#
_symmetry.space_group_name_H-M   'P 1'
#
loop_
_entity.id
_entity.type
_entity.pdbx_description
1 polymer ?
#
loop_
_entity_poly.entity_id
_entity_poly.type
_entity_poly.pdbx_seq_one_letter_code
_entity_poly.pdbx_strand_id
1 'polypeptide(L)'
;MNYRIAICEDEIYYKEELLALLKAYESESGNSLLIETYSSGEEFLELGKNKVYHIIILDVEMGKLTGVEVAREIRKQDENVQIIFATSHEIYAIDAFDVSALGYLVKPVSYLRLKKIFSKAIMLVDFMNDKETAKKRYIKVKVKYETVNILVDSIRYIEKKRNKCIIHEKDNEYSCYETLTQFYEKLDIHKFIYTHQGYIVNYDKIQEVLENSVILEDYIEIPLSRKYHKPLKERFMEELRSFR
;
A
#
# COMPACT_ATOMS: atom_id res chain seq x y z
N MET A 1 -3.43 7.39 3.67
CA MET A 1 -2.26 6.48 3.74
C MET A 1 -1.13 7.19 4.46
N ASN A 2 -0.23 6.47 5.16
CA ASN A 2 0.92 7.09 5.84
C ASN A 2 2.15 6.92 4.95
N TYR A 3 2.75 8.02 4.48
CA TYR A 3 3.96 7.99 3.65
C TYR A 3 5.18 8.27 4.50
N ARG A 4 6.20 7.41 4.38
CA ARG A 4 7.49 7.59 5.08
C ARG A 4 8.46 8.31 4.16
N ILE A 5 9.00 9.42 4.65
CA ILE A 5 9.83 10.34 3.88
C ILE A 5 11.13 10.55 4.61
N ALA A 6 12.24 10.50 3.89
CA ALA A 6 13.54 10.98 4.38
C ALA A 6 13.90 12.30 3.69
N ILE A 7 14.51 13.20 4.44
CA ILE A 7 15.15 14.42 3.93
C ILE A 7 16.61 14.37 4.34
N CYS A 8 17.53 14.44 3.38
CA CYS A 8 18.97 14.65 3.62
C CYS A 8 19.33 16.05 3.19
N GLU A 9 19.71 16.88 4.15
CA GLU A 9 20.00 18.30 3.97
C GLU A 9 20.88 18.77 5.12
N ASP A 10 22.06 19.29 4.84
CA ASP A 10 23.01 19.76 5.86
C ASP A 10 22.75 21.20 6.30
N GLU A 11 22.15 22.03 5.45
CA GLU A 11 21.79 23.40 5.79
C GLU A 11 20.45 23.45 6.52
N ILE A 12 20.46 23.88 7.78
CA ILE A 12 19.28 23.95 8.65
C ILE A 12 18.16 24.79 8.00
N TYR A 13 18.51 25.90 7.35
CA TYR A 13 17.55 26.78 6.69
C TYR A 13 16.74 26.06 5.61
N TYR A 14 17.38 25.35 4.70
CA TYR A 14 16.69 24.62 3.62
C TYR A 14 15.94 23.40 4.12
N LYS A 15 16.44 22.75 5.17
CA LYS A 15 15.75 21.67 5.85
C LYS A 15 14.41 22.15 6.45
N GLU A 16 14.41 23.28 7.14
CA GLU A 16 13.20 23.88 7.71
C GLU A 16 12.23 24.35 6.61
N GLU A 17 12.74 24.92 5.51
CA GLU A 17 11.95 25.28 4.33
C GLU A 17 11.22 24.06 3.76
N LEU A 18 11.93 22.96 3.51
CA LEU A 18 11.35 21.72 3.01
C LEU A 18 10.31 21.13 3.96
N LEU A 19 10.57 21.12 5.27
CA LEU A 19 9.63 20.68 6.29
C LEU A 19 8.35 21.52 6.29
N ALA A 20 8.47 22.85 6.19
CA ALA A 20 7.32 23.74 6.12
C ALA A 20 6.48 23.52 4.86
N LEU A 21 7.13 23.32 3.70
CA LEU A 21 6.46 23.04 2.43
C LEU A 21 5.75 21.68 2.45
N LEU A 22 6.36 20.64 3.01
CA LEU A 22 5.74 19.33 3.14
C LEU A 22 4.57 19.33 4.11
N LYS A 23 4.66 20.09 5.20
CA LYS A 23 3.55 20.28 6.15
C LYS A 23 2.36 21.01 5.51
N ALA A 24 2.63 22.00 4.66
CA ALA A 24 1.58 22.65 3.87
C ALA A 24 0.91 21.68 2.90
N TYR A 25 1.72 20.82 2.24
CA TYR A 25 1.21 19.76 1.36
C TYR A 25 0.34 18.74 2.10
N GLU A 26 0.78 18.29 3.29
CA GLU A 26 0.03 17.37 4.15
C GLU A 26 -1.35 17.93 4.49
N SER A 27 -1.38 19.21 4.91
CA SER A 27 -2.63 19.90 5.28
C SER A 27 -3.59 20.06 4.09
N GLU A 28 -3.07 20.26 2.87
CA GLU A 28 -3.89 20.44 1.67
C GLU A 28 -4.38 19.12 1.10
N SER A 29 -3.53 18.09 1.10
CA SER A 29 -3.83 16.82 0.44
C SER A 29 -4.59 15.84 1.33
N GLY A 30 -4.60 16.03 2.65
CA GLY A 30 -5.15 15.08 3.63
C GLY A 30 -4.32 13.80 3.80
N ASN A 31 -3.14 13.71 3.16
CA ASN A 31 -2.20 12.61 3.36
C ASN A 31 -1.48 12.77 4.69
N SER A 32 -1.05 11.68 5.31
CA SER A 32 -0.20 11.70 6.51
C SER A 32 1.25 11.43 6.13
N LEU A 33 2.17 12.34 6.51
CA LEU A 33 3.57 12.28 6.21
C LEU A 33 4.41 12.00 7.47
N LEU A 34 5.12 10.88 7.48
CA LEU A 34 6.09 10.54 8.53
C LEU A 34 7.47 10.93 8.02
N ILE A 35 7.98 12.07 8.47
CA ILE A 35 9.21 12.66 7.97
C ILE A 35 10.36 12.43 8.96
N GLU A 36 11.47 11.87 8.48
CA GLU A 36 12.74 11.79 9.18
C GLU A 36 13.79 12.65 8.45
N THR A 37 14.65 13.31 9.21
CA THR A 37 15.67 14.22 8.64
C THR A 37 17.07 13.74 8.99
N TYR A 38 18.00 13.93 8.06
CA TYR A 38 19.40 13.60 8.17
C TYR A 38 20.22 14.82 7.75
N SER A 39 21.33 15.07 8.42
CA SER A 39 22.17 16.24 8.20
C SER A 39 23.37 15.96 7.28
N SER A 40 23.50 14.72 6.80
CA SER A 40 24.52 14.35 5.80
C SER A 40 24.17 13.03 5.11
N GLY A 41 24.83 12.77 3.98
CA GLY A 41 24.73 11.49 3.29
C GLY A 41 25.25 10.33 4.13
N GLU A 42 26.35 10.55 4.88
CA GLU A 42 26.92 9.55 5.78
C GLU A 42 25.94 9.15 6.89
N GLU A 43 25.31 10.15 7.53
CA GLU A 43 24.31 9.89 8.57
C GLU A 43 23.14 9.08 8.03
N PHE A 44 22.65 9.42 6.84
CA PHE A 44 21.59 8.64 6.20
C PHE A 44 22.03 7.20 5.92
N LEU A 45 23.23 6.99 5.37
CA LEU A 45 23.72 5.66 5.05
C LEU A 45 23.99 4.81 6.31
N GLU A 46 24.29 5.43 7.43
CA GLU A 46 24.49 4.75 8.72
C GLU A 46 23.16 4.42 9.40
N LEU A 47 22.26 5.38 9.53
CA LEU A 47 21.05 5.30 10.36
C LEU A 47 19.74 5.07 9.57
N GLY A 48 19.71 5.48 8.32
CA GLY A 48 18.51 5.54 7.49
C GLY A 48 18.41 4.44 6.45
N LYS A 49 19.52 3.96 5.87
CA LYS A 49 19.49 3.07 4.70
C LYS A 49 18.76 1.74 4.90
N ASN A 50 18.68 1.24 6.13
CA ASN A 50 17.98 -0.02 6.46
C ASN A 50 16.50 0.21 6.80
N LYS A 51 16.02 1.45 6.81
CA LYS A 51 14.62 1.79 7.00
C LYS A 51 13.91 1.83 5.65
N VAL A 52 12.61 1.56 5.67
CA VAL A 52 11.80 1.63 4.45
C VAL A 52 11.25 3.05 4.31
N TYR A 53 11.62 3.72 3.22
CA TYR A 53 11.07 5.01 2.82
C TYR A 53 10.33 4.88 1.50
N HIS A 54 9.27 5.67 1.32
CA HIS A 54 8.56 5.78 0.06
C HIS A 54 9.16 6.87 -0.84
N ILE A 55 9.61 7.97 -0.21
CA ILE A 55 10.19 9.13 -0.90
C ILE A 55 11.43 9.58 -0.13
N ILE A 56 12.50 9.89 -0.84
CA ILE A 56 13.73 10.47 -0.26
C ILE A 56 14.02 11.76 -1.01
N ILE A 57 14.17 12.86 -0.26
CA ILE A 57 14.60 14.16 -0.78
C ILE A 57 16.06 14.32 -0.39
N LEU A 58 16.95 14.53 -1.37
CA LEU A 58 18.38 14.64 -1.19
C LEU A 58 18.88 15.99 -1.69
N ASP A 59 19.63 16.71 -0.88
CA ASP A 59 20.51 17.72 -1.47
C ASP A 59 21.66 17.04 -2.23
N VAL A 60 22.14 17.66 -3.27
CA VAL A 60 23.27 17.15 -4.05
C VAL A 60 24.59 17.43 -3.34
N GLU A 61 24.74 18.61 -2.77
CA GLU A 61 25.98 19.02 -2.07
C GLU A 61 25.82 18.90 -0.56
N MET A 62 26.30 17.81 0.01
CA MET A 62 26.26 17.54 1.45
C MET A 62 27.59 16.93 1.92
N GLY A 63 28.33 17.65 2.74
CA GLY A 63 29.50 17.11 3.43
C GLY A 63 30.50 16.40 2.53
N LYS A 64 30.84 15.15 2.83
CA LYS A 64 31.85 14.35 2.09
C LYS A 64 31.21 13.51 0.98
N LEU A 65 30.00 13.02 1.19
CA LEU A 65 29.24 12.27 0.20
C LEU A 65 28.20 13.17 -0.47
N THR A 66 28.21 13.17 -1.79
CA THR A 66 27.19 13.87 -2.57
C THR A 66 25.87 13.14 -2.52
N GLY A 67 24.75 13.86 -2.66
CA GLY A 67 23.43 13.24 -2.76
C GLY A 67 23.32 12.23 -3.90
N VAL A 68 24.07 12.43 -4.99
CA VAL A 68 24.12 11.47 -6.11
C VAL A 68 24.78 10.16 -5.70
N GLU A 69 25.87 10.21 -4.93
CA GLU A 69 26.52 9.02 -4.40
C GLU A 69 25.59 8.27 -3.41
N VAL A 70 24.91 9.02 -2.55
CA VAL A 70 23.89 8.46 -1.65
C VAL A 70 22.77 7.79 -2.45
N ALA A 71 22.27 8.44 -3.50
CA ALA A 71 21.24 7.90 -4.37
C ALA A 71 21.68 6.59 -5.06
N ARG A 72 22.93 6.50 -5.52
CA ARG A 72 23.50 5.26 -6.08
C ARG A 72 23.51 4.11 -5.06
N GLU A 73 23.88 4.39 -3.81
CA GLU A 73 23.85 3.38 -2.74
C GLU A 73 22.43 2.94 -2.42
N ILE A 74 21.45 3.86 -2.40
CA ILE A 74 20.04 3.55 -2.24
C ILE A 74 19.57 2.62 -3.36
N ARG A 75 19.89 2.93 -4.62
CA ARG A 75 19.47 2.13 -5.79
C ARG A 75 20.00 0.71 -5.81
N LYS A 76 21.13 0.43 -5.18
CA LYS A 76 21.63 -0.95 -5.01
C LYS A 76 20.73 -1.81 -4.13
N GLN A 77 19.91 -1.21 -3.27
CA GLN A 77 19.06 -1.89 -2.30
C GLN A 77 17.57 -1.76 -2.63
N ASP A 78 17.16 -0.61 -3.15
CA ASP A 78 15.75 -0.31 -3.47
C ASP A 78 15.66 0.47 -4.78
N GLU A 79 15.16 -0.21 -5.81
CA GLU A 79 14.90 0.39 -7.13
C GLU A 79 13.61 1.22 -7.16
N ASN A 80 12.70 1.02 -6.19
CA ASN A 80 11.33 1.52 -6.21
C ASN A 80 11.14 2.82 -5.43
N VAL A 81 11.98 3.11 -4.43
CA VAL A 81 11.88 4.35 -3.65
C VAL A 81 11.98 5.58 -4.56
N GLN A 82 11.11 6.57 -4.36
CA GLN A 82 11.10 7.77 -5.18
C GLN A 82 12.15 8.74 -4.68
N ILE A 83 13.15 9.05 -5.51
CA ILE A 83 14.23 10.00 -5.18
C ILE A 83 13.92 11.34 -5.84
N ILE A 84 13.99 12.42 -5.05
CA ILE A 84 13.86 13.81 -5.49
C ILE A 84 15.10 14.55 -5.02
N PHE A 85 15.78 15.25 -5.93
CA PHE A 85 16.86 16.14 -5.54
C PHE A 85 16.34 17.55 -5.24
N ALA A 86 16.88 18.18 -4.20
CA ALA A 86 16.62 19.58 -3.84
C ALA A 86 17.95 20.28 -3.61
N THR A 87 18.42 21.11 -4.55
CA THR A 87 19.77 21.69 -4.54
C THR A 87 19.81 23.09 -5.17
N SER A 88 20.85 23.85 -4.84
CA SER A 88 21.12 25.16 -5.43
C SER A 88 21.72 25.10 -6.84
N HIS A 89 22.16 23.93 -7.30
CA HIS A 89 22.96 23.79 -8.54
C HIS A 89 22.16 23.04 -9.63
N GLU A 90 21.89 23.71 -10.75
CA GLU A 90 21.18 23.14 -11.90
C GLU A 90 22.01 22.13 -12.72
N ILE A 91 23.34 22.14 -12.57
CA ILE A 91 24.27 21.37 -13.40
C ILE A 91 24.15 19.86 -13.16
N TYR A 92 23.77 19.43 -11.98
CA TYR A 92 23.66 18.01 -11.61
C TYR A 92 22.39 17.30 -12.10
N ALA A 93 21.57 18.00 -12.90
CA ALA A 93 20.37 17.38 -13.48
C ALA A 93 20.69 16.17 -14.39
N ILE A 94 21.88 16.10 -14.98
CA ILE A 94 22.34 14.98 -15.82
C ILE A 94 22.63 13.75 -14.92
N ASP A 95 23.33 13.93 -13.81
CA ASP A 95 23.67 12.84 -12.88
C ASP A 95 22.40 12.28 -12.18
N ALA A 96 21.36 13.09 -12.06
CA ALA A 96 20.06 12.66 -11.53
C ALA A 96 19.37 11.61 -12.43
N PHE A 97 19.63 11.62 -13.74
CA PHE A 97 19.14 10.61 -14.68
C PHE A 97 19.75 9.23 -14.42
N ASP A 98 21.02 9.15 -14.10
CA ASP A 98 21.74 7.90 -13.86
C ASP A 98 21.18 7.11 -12.67
N VAL A 99 20.59 7.81 -11.69
CA VAL A 99 19.97 7.22 -10.51
C VAL A 99 18.44 7.12 -10.61
N SER A 100 17.87 7.38 -11.80
CA SER A 100 16.43 7.38 -12.03
C SER A 100 15.67 8.22 -10.99
N ALA A 101 16.16 9.47 -10.76
CA ALA A 101 15.47 10.41 -9.89
C ALA A 101 14.13 10.82 -10.50
N LEU A 102 13.09 10.91 -9.69
CA LEU A 102 11.76 11.31 -10.13
C LEU A 102 11.67 12.78 -10.50
N GLY A 103 12.45 13.61 -9.81
CA GLY A 103 12.41 15.04 -9.99
C GLY A 103 13.60 15.77 -9.40
N TYR A 104 13.67 17.05 -9.76
CA TYR A 104 14.72 17.96 -9.38
C TYR A 104 14.10 19.30 -8.96
N LEU A 105 14.42 19.76 -7.76
CA LEU A 105 13.97 21.02 -7.19
C LEU A 105 15.17 21.94 -7.03
N VAL A 106 15.09 23.14 -7.61
CA VAL A 106 16.11 24.17 -7.45
C VAL A 106 15.73 25.05 -6.27
N LYS A 107 16.68 25.23 -5.34
CA LYS A 107 16.54 26.11 -4.17
C LYS A 107 16.61 27.60 -4.59
N PRO A 108 15.79 28.48 -4.01
CA PRO A 108 14.73 28.21 -3.04
C PRO A 108 13.57 27.47 -3.67
N VAL A 109 13.03 26.47 -2.94
CA VAL A 109 12.00 25.57 -3.46
C VAL A 109 10.64 26.22 -3.44
N SER A 110 10.01 26.44 -4.60
CA SER A 110 8.65 26.93 -4.63
C SER A 110 7.63 25.83 -4.30
N TYR A 111 6.60 26.18 -3.53
CA TYR A 111 5.52 25.25 -3.16
C TYR A 111 4.87 24.56 -4.36
N LEU A 112 4.60 25.32 -5.44
CA LEU A 112 3.97 24.77 -6.65
C LEU A 112 4.85 23.71 -7.33
N ARG A 113 6.16 23.89 -7.37
CA ARG A 113 7.10 22.91 -7.92
C ARG A 113 7.17 21.67 -7.04
N LEU A 114 7.33 21.85 -5.72
CA LEU A 114 7.33 20.73 -4.77
C LEU A 114 6.01 19.96 -4.89
N LYS A 115 4.86 20.61 -4.81
CA LYS A 115 3.55 20.00 -4.91
C LYS A 115 3.42 19.14 -6.19
N LYS A 116 3.85 19.66 -7.34
CA LYS A 116 3.78 18.94 -8.63
C LYS A 116 4.60 17.64 -8.61
N ILE A 117 5.86 17.71 -8.15
CA ILE A 117 6.77 16.55 -8.13
C ILE A 117 6.32 15.57 -7.04
N PHE A 118 5.98 16.08 -5.87
CA PHE A 118 5.59 15.27 -4.73
C PHE A 118 4.26 14.54 -4.96
N SER A 119 3.27 15.17 -5.57
CA SER A 119 2.02 14.50 -5.97
C SER A 119 2.27 13.38 -6.98
N LYS A 120 3.22 13.55 -7.91
CA LYS A 120 3.64 12.49 -8.82
C LYS A 120 4.32 11.34 -8.07
N ALA A 121 5.17 11.65 -7.06
CA ALA A 121 5.79 10.63 -6.22
C ALA A 121 4.76 9.81 -5.46
N ILE A 122 3.79 10.45 -4.81
CA ILE A 122 2.68 9.80 -4.12
C ILE A 122 1.91 8.88 -5.06
N MET A 123 1.52 9.35 -6.24
CA MET A 123 0.80 8.55 -7.24
C MET A 123 1.58 7.30 -7.67
N LEU A 124 2.92 7.41 -7.84
CA LEU A 124 3.75 6.25 -8.18
C LEU A 124 3.87 5.26 -7.02
N VAL A 125 4.02 5.76 -5.79
CA VAL A 125 4.03 4.92 -4.58
C VAL A 125 2.71 4.16 -4.45
N ASP A 126 1.57 4.82 -4.63
CA ASP A 126 0.25 4.18 -4.58
C ASP A 126 0.12 3.11 -5.68
N PHE A 127 0.52 3.41 -6.90
CA PHE A 127 0.50 2.46 -8.00
C PHE A 127 1.41 1.24 -7.76
N MET A 128 2.57 1.42 -7.12
CA MET A 128 3.47 0.33 -6.76
C MET A 128 2.88 -0.52 -5.63
N ASN A 129 2.28 0.11 -4.63
CA ASN A 129 1.57 -0.57 -3.54
C ASN A 129 0.36 -1.34 -4.07
N ASP A 130 -0.38 -0.78 -5.03
CA ASP A 130 -1.47 -1.48 -5.72
C ASP A 130 -0.97 -2.68 -6.53
N LYS A 131 0.19 -2.59 -7.16
CA LYS A 131 0.83 -3.74 -7.83
C LYS A 131 1.32 -4.80 -6.85
N GLU A 132 1.85 -4.42 -5.69
CA GLU A 132 2.24 -5.38 -4.64
C GLU A 132 1.02 -6.05 -3.99
N THR A 133 -0.04 -5.28 -3.74
CA THR A 133 -1.35 -5.83 -3.34
C THR A 133 -1.96 -6.69 -4.44
N ALA A 134 -1.78 -6.35 -5.71
CA ALA A 134 -2.20 -7.19 -6.83
C ALA A 134 -1.38 -8.50 -6.95
N LYS A 135 -0.09 -8.50 -6.60
CA LYS A 135 0.70 -9.74 -6.43
C LYS A 135 0.21 -10.61 -5.26
N LYS A 136 -0.32 -10.01 -4.19
CA LYS A 136 -0.99 -10.69 -3.07
C LYS A 136 -2.44 -11.11 -3.38
N ARG A 137 -2.96 -10.77 -4.55
CA ARG A 137 -4.32 -11.09 -4.97
C ARG A 137 -4.54 -12.54 -5.40
N TYR A 138 -3.49 -13.35 -5.50
CA TYR A 138 -3.63 -14.77 -5.83
C TYR A 138 -3.32 -15.64 -4.61
N ILE A 139 -4.22 -16.57 -4.30
CA ILE A 139 -3.93 -17.68 -3.39
C ILE A 139 -3.61 -18.93 -4.18
N LYS A 140 -2.61 -19.69 -3.71
CA LYS A 140 -2.27 -21.00 -4.27
C LYS A 140 -3.06 -22.07 -3.53
N VAL A 141 -3.86 -22.82 -4.27
CA VAL A 141 -4.71 -23.88 -3.74
C VAL A 141 -4.39 -25.19 -4.41
N LYS A 142 -4.22 -26.24 -3.62
CA LYS A 142 -3.99 -27.59 -4.16
C LYS A 142 -5.33 -28.26 -4.47
N VAL A 143 -5.65 -28.38 -5.75
CA VAL A 143 -6.86 -29.02 -6.25
C VAL A 143 -6.47 -30.37 -6.86
N LYS A 144 -6.82 -31.48 -6.20
CA LYS A 144 -6.36 -32.84 -6.58
C LYS A 144 -4.83 -32.93 -6.63
N TYR A 145 -4.24 -33.01 -7.83
CA TYR A 145 -2.79 -33.16 -8.07
C TYR A 145 -2.13 -31.88 -8.60
N GLU A 146 -2.90 -30.82 -8.84
CA GLU A 146 -2.43 -29.56 -9.42
C GLU A 146 -2.49 -28.43 -8.41
N THR A 147 -1.64 -27.43 -8.58
CA THR A 147 -1.71 -26.17 -7.85
C THR A 147 -2.33 -25.11 -8.74
N VAL A 148 -3.45 -24.57 -8.33
CA VAL A 148 -4.19 -23.50 -9.03
C VAL A 148 -3.94 -22.17 -8.33
N ASN A 149 -3.67 -21.12 -9.10
CA ASN A 149 -3.64 -19.76 -8.61
C ASN A 149 -5.04 -19.16 -8.77
N ILE A 150 -5.70 -18.86 -7.66
CA ILE A 150 -7.05 -18.29 -7.62
C ILE A 150 -6.93 -16.81 -7.29
N LEU A 151 -7.53 -15.95 -8.12
CA LEU A 151 -7.60 -14.51 -7.88
C LEU A 151 -8.48 -14.24 -6.65
N VAL A 152 -7.95 -13.61 -5.62
CA VAL A 152 -8.67 -13.39 -4.35
C VAL A 152 -9.95 -12.58 -4.56
N ASP A 153 -9.91 -11.55 -5.41
CA ASP A 153 -11.07 -10.69 -5.69
C ASP A 153 -12.18 -11.41 -6.49
N SER A 154 -11.88 -12.53 -7.17
CA SER A 154 -12.89 -13.35 -7.85
C SER A 154 -13.62 -14.30 -6.91
N ILE A 155 -13.06 -14.56 -5.73
CA ILE A 155 -13.68 -15.43 -4.74
C ILE A 155 -14.93 -14.73 -4.16
N ARG A 156 -16.06 -15.38 -4.27
CA ARG A 156 -17.34 -14.92 -3.72
C ARG A 156 -17.52 -15.39 -2.28
N TYR A 157 -17.31 -16.69 -2.07
CA TYR A 157 -17.33 -17.33 -0.76
C TYR A 157 -16.60 -18.66 -0.77
N ILE A 158 -16.28 -19.16 0.41
CA ILE A 158 -15.71 -20.50 0.64
C ILE A 158 -16.61 -21.23 1.60
N GLU A 159 -17.06 -22.42 1.21
CA GLU A 159 -17.86 -23.29 2.07
C GLU A 159 -17.09 -24.53 2.52
N LYS A 160 -17.38 -24.97 3.74
CA LYS A 160 -16.94 -26.27 4.24
C LYS A 160 -17.99 -27.32 3.93
N LYS A 161 -17.62 -28.31 3.13
CA LYS A 161 -18.48 -29.43 2.78
C LYS A 161 -17.83 -30.76 3.19
N ARG A 162 -18.29 -31.31 4.32
CA ARG A 162 -17.69 -32.50 4.94
C ARG A 162 -16.21 -32.24 5.32
N ASN A 163 -15.26 -32.95 4.68
CA ASN A 163 -13.82 -32.85 4.92
C ASN A 163 -13.07 -31.97 3.90
N LYS A 164 -13.78 -31.21 3.08
CA LYS A 164 -13.22 -30.34 2.04
C LYS A 164 -13.75 -28.94 2.18
N CYS A 165 -12.99 -27.98 1.65
CA CYS A 165 -13.51 -26.66 1.33
C CYS A 165 -13.74 -26.53 -0.16
N ILE A 166 -14.79 -25.82 -0.53
CA ILE A 166 -15.11 -25.44 -1.90
C ILE A 166 -15.03 -23.93 -2.00
N ILE A 167 -14.20 -23.46 -2.91
CA ILE A 167 -14.03 -22.04 -3.25
C ILE A 167 -14.94 -21.77 -4.44
N HIS A 168 -15.82 -20.78 -4.29
CA HIS A 168 -16.77 -20.38 -5.31
C HIS A 168 -16.37 -19.04 -5.93
N GLU A 169 -16.11 -19.05 -7.22
CA GLU A 169 -16.05 -17.87 -8.09
C GLU A 169 -17.39 -17.72 -8.84
N LYS A 170 -17.46 -16.76 -9.77
CA LYS A 170 -18.67 -16.57 -10.57
C LYS A 170 -18.97 -17.78 -11.46
N ASP A 171 -17.94 -18.27 -12.17
CA ASP A 171 -18.08 -19.30 -13.19
C ASP A 171 -17.32 -20.59 -12.86
N ASN A 172 -16.60 -20.63 -11.73
CA ASN A 172 -15.74 -21.76 -11.36
C ASN A 172 -15.89 -22.15 -9.90
N GLU A 173 -15.64 -23.43 -9.62
CA GLU A 173 -15.57 -23.99 -8.27
C GLU A 173 -14.30 -24.82 -8.11
N TYR A 174 -13.61 -24.64 -6.97
CA TYR A 174 -12.41 -25.40 -6.65
C TYR A 174 -12.54 -26.15 -5.35
N SER A 175 -12.42 -27.48 -5.39
CA SER A 175 -12.51 -28.33 -4.20
C SER A 175 -11.13 -28.73 -3.70
N CYS A 176 -10.83 -28.46 -2.42
CA CYS A 176 -9.54 -28.72 -1.79
C CYS A 176 -9.68 -29.25 -0.36
N TYR A 177 -8.59 -29.78 0.19
CA TYR A 177 -8.56 -30.35 1.55
C TYR A 177 -8.09 -29.36 2.63
N GLU A 178 -7.84 -28.12 2.27
CA GLU A 178 -7.53 -27.07 3.25
C GLU A 178 -8.75 -26.74 4.11
N THR A 179 -8.50 -26.32 5.35
CA THR A 179 -9.55 -25.91 6.29
C THR A 179 -9.94 -24.44 6.08
N LEU A 180 -11.15 -24.05 6.53
CA LEU A 180 -11.57 -22.64 6.53
C LEU A 180 -10.61 -21.75 7.32
N THR A 181 -10.05 -22.23 8.41
CA THR A 181 -9.06 -21.48 9.22
C THR A 181 -7.80 -21.19 8.40
N GLN A 182 -7.26 -22.20 7.69
CA GLN A 182 -6.11 -22.00 6.83
C GLN A 182 -6.39 -21.02 5.68
N PHE A 183 -7.62 -21.01 5.13
CA PHE A 183 -8.02 -20.00 4.16
C PHE A 183 -8.09 -18.61 4.79
N TYR A 184 -8.69 -18.49 5.96
CA TYR A 184 -8.83 -17.20 6.64
C TYR A 184 -7.49 -16.55 6.98
N GLU A 185 -6.47 -17.36 7.29
CA GLU A 185 -5.09 -16.89 7.50
C GLU A 185 -4.40 -16.38 6.23
N LYS A 186 -4.81 -16.90 5.06
CA LYS A 186 -4.27 -16.49 3.75
C LYS A 186 -4.98 -15.29 3.13
N LEU A 187 -6.21 -15.02 3.57
CA LEU A 187 -7.08 -13.99 3.02
C LEU A 187 -7.02 -12.72 3.87
N ASP A 188 -7.31 -11.59 3.24
CA ASP A 188 -7.44 -10.32 3.94
C ASP A 188 -8.68 -10.33 4.85
N ILE A 189 -8.47 -10.20 6.15
CA ILE A 189 -9.52 -10.18 7.17
C ILE A 189 -10.48 -8.98 7.04
N HIS A 190 -10.07 -7.93 6.33
CA HIS A 190 -10.95 -6.80 6.02
C HIS A 190 -11.87 -7.07 4.84
N LYS A 191 -11.48 -7.99 3.95
CA LYS A 191 -12.29 -8.39 2.78
C LYS A 191 -13.07 -9.68 3.00
N PHE A 192 -12.58 -10.58 3.82
CA PHE A 192 -13.21 -11.89 4.04
C PHE A 192 -13.65 -12.06 5.48
N ILE A 193 -14.89 -12.46 5.65
CA ILE A 193 -15.52 -12.60 6.97
C ILE A 193 -16.19 -13.95 7.12
N TYR A 194 -16.20 -14.46 8.35
CA TYR A 194 -17.05 -15.58 8.69
C TYR A 194 -18.50 -15.10 8.81
N THR A 195 -19.42 -15.76 8.11
CA THR A 195 -20.86 -15.62 8.32
C THR A 195 -21.44 -16.78 9.13
N HIS A 196 -20.82 -17.96 9.01
CA HIS A 196 -21.18 -19.18 9.71
C HIS A 196 -19.92 -20.02 9.96
N GLN A 197 -19.96 -21.00 10.90
CA GLN A 197 -18.84 -21.91 11.15
C GLN A 197 -18.37 -22.69 9.91
N GLY A 198 -19.21 -22.76 8.89
CA GLY A 198 -18.95 -23.45 7.62
C GLY A 198 -18.75 -22.50 6.43
N TYR A 199 -18.74 -21.18 6.61
CA TYR A 199 -18.68 -20.22 5.51
C TYR A 199 -17.78 -19.03 5.81
N ILE A 200 -16.94 -18.70 4.83
CA ILE A 200 -16.22 -17.42 4.71
C ILE A 200 -16.74 -16.74 3.45
N VAL A 201 -17.10 -15.47 3.57
CA VAL A 201 -17.70 -14.67 2.49
C VAL A 201 -16.81 -13.48 2.16
N ASN A 202 -16.69 -13.16 0.89
CA ASN A 202 -16.11 -11.90 0.45
C ASN A 202 -17.08 -10.76 0.75
N TYR A 203 -16.69 -9.87 1.64
CA TYR A 203 -17.51 -8.77 2.11
C TYR A 203 -17.92 -7.82 0.97
N ASP A 204 -17.00 -7.56 0.01
CA ASP A 204 -17.27 -6.69 -1.15
C ASP A 204 -18.38 -7.24 -2.08
N LYS A 205 -18.77 -8.51 -1.90
CA LYS A 205 -19.80 -9.19 -2.68
C LYS A 205 -21.16 -9.28 -1.97
N ILE A 206 -21.26 -8.73 -0.76
CA ILE A 206 -22.51 -8.72 0.01
C ILE A 206 -23.40 -7.60 -0.49
N GLN A 207 -24.63 -7.94 -0.90
CA GLN A 207 -25.65 -6.98 -1.29
C GLN A 207 -26.61 -6.66 -0.15
N GLU A 208 -26.99 -7.68 0.65
CA GLU A 208 -27.91 -7.49 1.76
C GLU A 208 -27.50 -8.34 2.98
N VAL A 209 -27.78 -7.82 4.16
CA VAL A 209 -27.64 -8.53 5.44
C VAL A 209 -29.00 -8.72 6.06
N LEU A 210 -29.49 -9.96 6.03
CA LEU A 210 -30.75 -10.39 6.63
C LEU A 210 -30.54 -10.92 8.05
N GLU A 211 -31.60 -11.34 8.73
CA GLU A 211 -31.52 -11.83 10.12
C GLU A 211 -30.72 -13.13 10.26
N ASN A 212 -30.89 -14.07 9.32
CA ASN A 212 -30.25 -15.39 9.37
C ASN A 212 -29.40 -15.73 8.14
N SER A 213 -29.24 -14.78 7.21
CA SER A 213 -28.47 -14.97 5.98
C SER A 213 -27.87 -13.66 5.47
N VAL A 214 -26.93 -13.77 4.54
CA VAL A 214 -26.45 -12.68 3.70
C VAL A 214 -26.75 -13.02 2.24
N ILE A 215 -27.13 -12.01 1.47
CA ILE A 215 -27.33 -12.15 0.03
C ILE A 215 -26.13 -11.59 -0.69
N LEU A 216 -25.52 -12.39 -1.54
CA LEU A 216 -24.42 -12.00 -2.41
C LEU A 216 -24.96 -11.60 -3.80
N GLU A 217 -24.03 -11.12 -4.65
CA GLU A 217 -24.29 -10.92 -6.08
C GLU A 217 -24.96 -12.19 -6.68
N ASP A 218 -25.82 -12.00 -7.67
CA ASP A 218 -26.62 -13.07 -8.31
C ASP A 218 -27.56 -13.82 -7.36
N TYR A 219 -28.02 -13.15 -6.29
CA TYR A 219 -29.01 -13.66 -5.32
C TYR A 219 -28.58 -14.93 -4.59
N ILE A 220 -27.29 -15.14 -4.40
CA ILE A 220 -26.79 -16.27 -3.62
C ILE A 220 -27.01 -16.00 -2.15
N GLU A 221 -27.77 -16.88 -1.49
CA GLU A 221 -28.05 -16.80 -0.07
C GLU A 221 -27.08 -17.66 0.74
N ILE A 222 -26.33 -17.05 1.69
CA ILE A 222 -25.37 -17.72 2.56
C ILE A 222 -25.82 -17.60 4.01
N PRO A 223 -25.80 -18.69 4.80
CA PRO A 223 -26.22 -18.67 6.21
C PRO A 223 -25.42 -17.67 7.06
N LEU A 224 -26.12 -16.94 7.93
CA LEU A 224 -25.55 -16.03 8.91
C LEU A 224 -25.92 -16.47 10.31
N SER A 225 -24.95 -16.88 11.12
CA SER A 225 -25.18 -17.27 12.50
C SER A 225 -25.24 -16.05 13.43
N ARG A 226 -26.00 -16.18 14.54
CA ARG A 226 -26.19 -15.10 15.53
C ARG A 226 -24.86 -14.49 16.02
N LYS A 227 -23.80 -15.29 16.13
CA LYS A 227 -22.46 -14.85 16.55
C LYS A 227 -21.89 -13.76 15.63
N TYR A 228 -22.13 -13.85 14.32
CA TYR A 228 -21.53 -12.95 13.32
C TYR A 228 -22.51 -11.87 12.83
N HIS A 229 -23.80 -11.99 13.16
CA HIS A 229 -24.85 -11.07 12.67
C HIS A 229 -24.61 -9.63 13.13
N LYS A 230 -24.44 -9.40 14.45
CA LYS A 230 -24.34 -8.03 14.98
C LYS A 230 -23.13 -7.28 14.45
N PRO A 231 -21.88 -7.82 14.53
CA PRO A 231 -20.69 -7.13 13.99
C PRO A 231 -20.78 -6.84 12.48
N LEU A 232 -21.34 -7.79 11.72
CA LEU A 232 -21.49 -7.62 10.28
C LEU A 232 -22.47 -6.52 9.93
N LYS A 233 -23.64 -6.51 10.60
CA LYS A 233 -24.68 -5.52 10.36
C LYS A 233 -24.24 -4.11 10.74
N GLU A 234 -23.53 -3.95 11.86
CA GLU A 234 -22.97 -2.67 12.27
C GLU A 234 -22.00 -2.11 11.21
N ARG A 235 -21.04 -2.93 10.78
CA ARG A 235 -20.09 -2.57 9.72
C ARG A 235 -20.79 -2.20 8.42
N PHE A 236 -21.76 -3.00 7.98
CA PHE A 236 -22.50 -2.77 6.74
C PHE A 236 -23.30 -1.46 6.78
N MET A 237 -23.90 -1.14 7.93
CA MET A 237 -24.64 0.12 8.12
C MET A 237 -23.74 1.34 8.21
N GLU A 238 -22.52 1.22 8.76
CA GLU A 238 -21.53 2.30 8.80
C GLU A 238 -21.04 2.66 7.41
N GLU A 239 -20.73 1.67 6.57
CA GLU A 239 -20.34 1.91 5.18
C GLU A 239 -21.45 2.58 4.37
N LEU A 240 -22.70 2.14 4.50
CA LEU A 240 -23.83 2.78 3.82
C LEU A 240 -24.02 4.25 4.24
N ARG A 241 -23.64 4.63 5.46
CA ARG A 241 -23.71 6.02 5.92
C ARG A 241 -22.57 6.88 5.37
N SER A 242 -21.41 6.30 5.09
CA SER A 242 -20.25 7.01 4.54
C SER A 242 -20.40 7.39 3.05
N PHE A 243 -21.38 6.80 2.35
CA PHE A 243 -21.71 7.10 0.96
C PHE A 243 -22.82 8.17 0.80
N ARG A 244 -23.28 8.77 1.92
CA ARG A 244 -24.24 9.89 1.90
C ARG A 244 -23.53 11.18 2.28
#